data_6fe68f59036ebeab669aff412d5a2148
#
_entry.id   6fe68f59036ebeab669aff412d5a2148
#
_cell.length_a   1.000
_cell.length_b   1.000
_cell.length_c   1.000
_cell.angle_alpha   90.00
_cell.angle_beta   90.00
_cell.angle_gamma   90.00
#
_symmetry.space_group_name_H-M   'P 1'
#
loop_
_entity.id
_entity.type
_entity.pdbx_description
1 polymer ?
#
loop_
_entity_poly.entity_id
_entity_poly.type
_entity_poly.pdbx_seq_one_letter_code
_entity_poly.pdbx_strand_id
1 'polypeptide(L)'
;MADIPVTVVLPSGGSRTAEVPNDVEVKDLIPELATTLELPTTGPDGRPMGYRLDSKALGRELKEDETLEAAGVPADDRLIITADVTAG
;
A
#
# COMPACT_ATOMS: atom_id res chain seq x y z
N MET A 1 8.02 17.65 0.76
CA MET A 1 7.81 16.49 -0.14
C MET A 1 9.01 15.59 -0.08
N ALA A 2 8.83 14.44 0.52
CA ALA A 2 9.92 13.49 0.63
C ALA A 2 9.42 12.13 0.19
N ASP A 3 10.20 11.50 -0.67
CA ASP A 3 9.97 10.11 -1.01
C ASP A 3 10.80 9.27 -0.05
N ILE A 4 10.19 8.21 0.48
CA ILE A 4 10.91 7.31 1.36
C ILE A 4 10.97 5.92 0.73
N PRO A 5 12.11 5.24 0.86
CA PRO A 5 12.19 3.86 0.39
C PRO A 5 11.45 2.94 1.36
N VAL A 6 10.64 2.07 0.81
CA VAL A 6 9.93 1.05 1.59
C VAL A 6 10.00 -0.28 0.85
N THR A 7 9.88 -1.36 1.58
CA THR A 7 9.75 -2.68 0.98
C THR A 7 8.27 -3.06 1.01
N VAL A 8 7.69 -3.27 -0.17
CA VAL A 8 6.28 -3.65 -0.26
C VAL A 8 6.21 -5.16 -0.40
N VAL A 9 5.52 -5.78 0.54
CA VAL A 9 5.28 -7.23 0.51
C VAL A 9 3.99 -7.46 -0.27
N LEU A 10 4.10 -8.26 -1.33
CA LEU A 10 2.99 -8.52 -2.25
C LEU A 10 2.09 -9.63 -1.73
N PRO A 11 0.82 -9.66 -2.15
CA PRO A 11 -0.10 -10.74 -1.74
C PRO A 11 0.39 -12.13 -2.14
N SER A 12 1.20 -12.22 -3.18
CA SER A 12 1.76 -13.48 -3.64
C SER A 12 2.92 -13.97 -2.76
N GLY A 13 3.40 -13.16 -1.83
CA GLY A 13 4.52 -13.49 -0.97
C GLY A 13 5.85 -12.90 -1.38
N GLY A 14 5.92 -12.33 -2.58
CA GLY A 14 7.12 -11.62 -3.02
C GLY A 14 7.22 -10.24 -2.38
N SER A 15 8.35 -9.60 -2.54
CA SER A 15 8.55 -8.25 -2.04
C SER A 15 9.31 -7.42 -3.05
N ARG A 16 9.06 -6.12 -3.05
CA ARG A 16 9.76 -5.17 -3.90
C ARG A 16 10.06 -3.90 -3.12
N THR A 17 11.22 -3.32 -3.37
CA THR A 17 11.56 -2.03 -2.81
C THR A 17 11.01 -0.95 -3.75
N ALA A 18 10.37 0.05 -3.17
CA ALA A 18 9.82 1.18 -3.91
C ALA A 18 10.02 2.45 -3.13
N GLU A 19 10.16 3.57 -3.84
CA GLU A 19 10.16 4.87 -3.21
C GLU A 19 8.76 5.44 -3.33
N VAL A 20 8.19 5.85 -2.21
CA VAL A 20 6.83 6.37 -2.17
C VAL A 20 6.82 7.74 -1.51
N PRO A 21 5.97 8.66 -1.98
CA PRO A 21 5.82 9.95 -1.33
C PRO A 21 5.14 9.77 0.03
N ASN A 22 5.69 10.42 1.05
CA ASN A 22 5.14 10.28 2.40
C ASN A 22 4.08 11.34 2.72
N ASP A 23 3.82 12.25 1.81
CA ASP A 23 2.85 13.33 1.97
C ASP A 23 1.53 13.08 1.20
N VAL A 24 1.39 11.91 0.62
CA VAL A 24 0.18 11.52 -0.13
C VAL A 24 -0.67 10.59 0.74
N GLU A 25 -1.98 10.81 0.73
CA GLU A 25 -2.87 9.95 1.51
C GLU A 25 -2.84 8.50 1.00
N VAL A 26 -2.99 7.57 1.93
CA VAL A 26 -2.91 6.14 1.63
C VAL A 26 -3.92 5.74 0.54
N LYS A 27 -5.11 6.32 0.56
CA LYS A 27 -6.13 6.02 -0.46
C LYS A 27 -5.69 6.37 -1.87
N ASP A 28 -4.83 7.37 -2.02
CA ASP A 28 -4.27 7.75 -3.33
C ASP A 28 -3.00 6.98 -3.64
N LEU A 29 -2.30 6.53 -2.61
CA LEU A 29 -1.05 5.80 -2.75
C LEU A 29 -1.29 4.37 -3.22
N ILE A 30 -2.34 3.74 -2.73
CA ILE A 30 -2.64 2.33 -3.04
C ILE A 30 -2.80 2.09 -4.54
N PRO A 31 -3.61 2.89 -5.30
CA PRO A 31 -3.72 2.68 -6.74
C PRO A 31 -2.40 2.85 -7.48
N GLU A 32 -1.57 3.79 -7.04
CA GLU A 32 -0.26 3.99 -7.65
C GLU A 32 0.65 2.80 -7.41
N LEU A 33 0.64 2.26 -6.20
CA LEU A 33 1.42 1.07 -5.88
C LEU A 33 0.93 -0.13 -6.67
N ALA A 34 -0.38 -0.29 -6.80
CA ALA A 34 -0.93 -1.40 -7.57
C ALA A 34 -0.47 -1.33 -9.03
N THR A 35 -0.47 -0.14 -9.61
CA THR A 35 0.00 0.06 -10.98
C THR A 35 1.51 -0.20 -11.10
N THR A 36 2.29 0.36 -10.18
CA THR A 36 3.75 0.21 -10.19
C THR A 36 4.17 -1.23 -10.01
N LEU A 37 3.47 -1.96 -9.16
CA LEU A 37 3.78 -3.36 -8.86
C LEU A 37 3.07 -4.32 -9.82
N GLU A 38 2.34 -3.79 -10.79
CA GLU A 38 1.61 -4.59 -11.77
C GLU A 38 0.59 -5.53 -11.13
N LEU A 39 -0.03 -5.07 -10.06
CA LEU A 39 -1.08 -5.83 -9.39
C LEU A 39 -2.39 -5.66 -10.15
N PRO A 40 -3.26 -6.68 -10.14
CA PRO A 40 -4.56 -6.55 -10.79
C PRO A 40 -5.40 -5.49 -10.10
N THR A 41 -6.01 -4.62 -10.90
CA THR A 41 -6.88 -3.57 -10.40
C THR A 41 -8.36 -3.93 -10.55
N THR A 42 -8.63 -5.04 -11.23
CA THR A 42 -9.98 -5.52 -11.48
C THR A 42 -10.09 -6.96 -11.04
N GLY A 43 -11.11 -7.29 -10.28
CA GLY A 43 -11.36 -8.64 -9.83
C GLY A 43 -11.93 -9.54 -10.93
N PRO A 44 -12.09 -10.84 -10.65
CA PRO A 44 -12.59 -11.79 -11.65
C PRO A 44 -14.01 -11.52 -12.11
N ASP A 45 -14.77 -10.76 -11.35
CA ASP A 45 -16.13 -10.37 -11.72
C ASP A 45 -16.19 -9.01 -12.44
N GLY A 46 -15.05 -8.44 -12.79
CA GLY A 46 -14.97 -7.15 -13.46
C GLY A 46 -15.08 -5.94 -12.53
N ARG A 47 -15.19 -6.15 -11.24
CA ARG A 47 -15.28 -5.06 -10.27
C ARG A 47 -13.90 -4.59 -9.86
N PRO A 48 -13.75 -3.30 -9.53
CA PRO A 48 -12.46 -2.81 -9.04
C PRO A 48 -12.04 -3.55 -7.77
N MET A 49 -10.77 -3.93 -7.72
CA MET A 49 -10.20 -4.52 -6.51
C MET A 49 -9.66 -3.41 -5.62
N GLY A 50 -10.00 -3.48 -4.34
CA GLY A 50 -9.39 -2.65 -3.34
C GLY A 50 -8.20 -3.35 -2.71
N TYR A 51 -7.26 -2.55 -2.21
CA TYR A 51 -6.12 -3.05 -1.46
C TYR A 51 -5.98 -2.25 -0.17
N ARG A 52 -5.31 -2.82 0.79
CA ARG A 52 -4.99 -2.14 2.04
C ARG A 52 -3.50 -2.29 2.31
N LEU A 53 -2.97 -1.36 3.08
CA LEU A 53 -1.57 -1.36 3.48
C LEU A 53 -1.47 -1.50 4.99
N ASP A 54 -0.63 -2.43 5.42
CA ASP A 54 -0.26 -2.57 6.82
C ASP A 54 1.19 -2.15 6.97
N SER A 55 1.51 -1.46 8.06
CA SER A 55 2.89 -1.10 8.39
C SER A 55 3.43 -2.08 9.42
N LYS A 56 4.54 -2.72 9.11
CA LYS A 56 5.15 -3.65 10.04
C LYS A 56 5.76 -2.92 11.24
N ALA A 57 6.36 -1.76 10.99
CA ALA A 57 6.95 -0.97 12.07
C ALA A 57 5.90 -0.49 13.07
N LEU A 58 4.72 -0.12 12.57
CA LEU A 58 3.63 0.37 13.42
C LEU A 58 2.76 -0.77 13.95
N GLY A 59 2.82 -1.94 13.32
CA GLY A 59 2.03 -3.09 13.74
C GLY A 59 0.55 -2.95 13.51
N ARG A 60 0.14 -2.12 12.53
CA ARG A 60 -1.28 -1.88 12.25
C ARG A 60 -1.53 -1.56 10.80
N GLU A 61 -2.79 -1.63 10.42
CA GLU A 61 -3.23 -1.19 9.11
C GLU A 61 -3.19 0.34 9.03
N LEU A 62 -2.76 0.84 7.88
CA LEU A 62 -2.77 2.28 7.62
C LEU A 62 -4.15 2.71 7.17
N LYS A 63 -4.62 3.83 7.70
CA LYS A 63 -5.94 4.36 7.35
C LYS A 63 -5.88 5.06 6.00
N GLU A 64 -7.00 5.05 5.28
CA GLU A 64 -7.07 5.63 3.95
C GLU A 64 -6.83 7.13 3.94
N ASP A 65 -7.22 7.82 5.00
CA ASP A 65 -7.14 9.28 5.08
C ASP A 65 -5.86 9.79 5.73
N GLU A 66 -4.94 8.90 6.10
CA GLU A 66 -3.67 9.34 6.68
C GLU A 66 -2.55 9.25 5.64
N THR A 67 -1.52 10.05 5.83
CA THR A 67 -0.29 9.96 5.04
C THR A 67 0.72 9.11 5.78
N LEU A 68 1.75 8.64 5.10
CA LEU A 68 2.81 7.88 5.76
C LEU A 68 3.53 8.73 6.80
N GLU A 69 3.71 10.02 6.49
CA GLU A 69 4.34 10.96 7.43
C GLU A 69 3.50 11.13 8.69
N ALA A 70 2.20 11.34 8.53
CA ALA A 70 1.30 11.51 9.68
C ALA A 70 1.19 10.24 10.52
N ALA A 71 1.27 9.09 9.87
CA ALA A 71 1.22 7.80 10.57
C ALA A 71 2.52 7.48 11.30
N GLY A 72 3.63 8.12 10.89
CA GLY A 72 4.93 7.85 11.48
C GLY A 72 5.66 6.66 10.85
N VAL A 73 5.35 6.35 9.60
CA VAL A 73 6.02 5.25 8.89
C VAL A 73 7.46 5.66 8.60
N PRO A 74 8.44 4.91 9.10
CA PRO A 74 9.84 5.23 8.85
C PRO A 74 10.28 4.80 7.46
N ALA A 75 11.40 5.39 7.00
CA ALA A 75 12.07 4.89 5.81
C ALA A 75 12.48 3.44 6.03
N ASP A 76 12.52 2.67 4.96
CA ASP A 76 12.90 1.25 4.98
C ASP A 76 11.90 0.35 5.73
N ASP A 77 10.72 0.85 6.04
CA ASP A 77 9.68 0.02 6.63
C ASP A 77 9.19 -1.02 5.62
N ARG A 78 8.55 -2.04 6.13
CA ARG A 78 7.85 -3.03 5.31
C ARG A 78 6.37 -2.72 5.31
N LEU A 79 5.84 -2.48 4.13
CA LEU A 79 4.41 -2.27 3.93
C LEU A 79 3.84 -3.51 3.26
N ILE A 80 2.83 -4.08 3.87
CA ILE A 80 2.20 -5.29 3.34
C ILE A 80 0.94 -4.85 2.61
N ILE A 81 0.92 -5.08 1.30
CA ILE A 81 -0.26 -4.78 0.49
C ILE A 81 -1.09 -6.06 0.35
N THR A 82 -2.35 -5.96 0.73
CA THR A 82 -3.26 -7.11 0.72
C THR A 82 -4.52 -6.73 -0.03
N ALA A 83 -5.02 -7.65 -0.83
CA ALA A 83 -6.29 -7.43 -1.50
C ALA A 83 -7.41 -7.39 -0.48
N ASP A 84 -8.20 -6.34 -0.53
CA ASP A 84 -9.37 -6.17 0.34
C ASP A 84 -10.60 -6.49 -0.49
N VAL A 85 -11.01 -7.74 -0.48
CA VAL A 85 -12.19 -8.17 -1.20
C VAL A 85 -13.39 -7.95 -0.29
N THR A 86 -14.11 -6.88 -0.54
CA THR A 86 -15.33 -6.64 0.19
C THR A 86 -16.41 -7.58 -0.36
N ALA A 87 -16.82 -8.50 0.47
CA ALA A 87 -17.92 -9.38 0.11
C ALA A 87 -19.22 -8.58 0.21
N GLY A 88 -19.85 -8.39 -0.87
CA GLY A 88 -21.13 -7.71 -0.75
C GLY A 88 -21.66 -7.12 -1.93
#